data_11133ead3d781fe7695e62519d3fbaaf
#
_entry.id   11133ead3d781fe7695e62519d3fbaaf
#
_cell.length_a   1.000
_cell.length_b   1.000
_cell.length_c   1.000
_cell.angle_alpha   90.00
_cell.angle_beta   90.00
_cell.angle_gamma   90.00
#
_symmetry.space_group_name_H-M   'P 1'
#
loop_
_entity.id
_entity.type
_entity.pdbx_description
1 polymer ?
#
loop_
_entity_poly.entity_id
_entity_poly.type
_entity_poly.pdbx_seq_one_letter_code
_entity_poly.pdbx_strand_id
1 'polypeptide(L)'
;MRPDVKINDLSLFTLGWLRESVDFPTPQSQTNTIVVPGRNAPIRYTEALGSISYQPREFTILLSMLGSRTQFDSKVAEVVNRFAGRLCKVICSDTPQVYAIGTLEAEPAYDPLTGKGQLTLSCEDGDSYLYHVKETVVTKSGSGTVTLSNDYMPVVPVVETTGETTLAWRVGEEEFRKSVSAGTWEFPEMELQAGENQLTVTADGMTTFRYREGRL
;
A
#
# COMPACT_ATOMS: atom_id res chain seq x y z
N MET A 1 8.71 -6.72 -22.06
CA MET A 1 7.47 -6.03 -21.63
C MET A 1 7.69 -4.54 -21.88
N ARG A 2 6.71 -3.79 -22.42
CA ARG A 2 6.89 -2.34 -22.60
C ARG A 2 6.76 -1.64 -21.25
N PRO A 3 7.60 -0.63 -20.96
CA PRO A 3 7.48 0.15 -19.75
C PRO A 3 6.13 0.90 -19.71
N ASP A 4 5.30 0.64 -18.71
CA ASP A 4 3.99 1.26 -18.53
C ASP A 4 3.74 1.58 -17.05
N VAL A 5 2.85 2.52 -16.81
CA VAL A 5 2.30 2.85 -15.49
C VAL A 5 0.78 2.85 -15.62
N LYS A 6 0.11 2.22 -14.68
CA LYS A 6 -1.34 2.27 -14.55
C LYS A 6 -1.73 3.14 -13.36
N ILE A 7 -2.65 4.05 -13.57
CA ILE A 7 -3.26 4.85 -12.51
C ILE A 7 -4.74 4.49 -12.45
N ASN A 8 -5.22 4.02 -11.29
CA ASN A 8 -6.58 3.52 -11.11
C ASN A 8 -6.98 2.52 -12.20
N ASP A 9 -6.06 1.57 -12.48
CA ASP A 9 -6.16 0.51 -13.50
C ASP A 9 -6.15 0.98 -14.98
N LEU A 10 -6.07 2.31 -15.24
CA LEU A 10 -5.92 2.87 -16.58
C LEU A 10 -4.43 2.96 -16.96
N SER A 11 -4.05 2.33 -18.07
CA SER A 11 -2.69 2.39 -18.63
C SER A 11 -2.42 3.76 -19.25
N LEU A 12 -1.34 4.43 -18.81
CA LEU A 12 -0.93 5.71 -19.38
C LEU A 12 -0.39 5.56 -20.82
N PHE A 13 0.13 4.37 -21.15
CA PHE A 13 0.52 4.05 -22.52
C PHE A 13 -0.68 4.11 -23.47
N THR A 14 -1.85 3.63 -23.07
CA THR A 14 -3.07 3.69 -23.91
C THR A 14 -3.55 5.13 -24.13
N LEU A 15 -3.19 6.05 -23.23
CA LEU A 15 -3.43 7.49 -23.38
C LEU A 15 -2.39 8.18 -24.27
N GLY A 16 -1.38 7.46 -24.78
CA GLY A 16 -0.33 7.96 -25.65
C GLY A 16 0.91 8.49 -24.91
N TRP A 17 1.06 8.18 -23.63
CA TRP A 17 2.23 8.53 -22.84
C TRP A 17 3.25 7.39 -22.82
N LEU A 18 4.52 7.75 -22.91
CA LEU A 18 5.65 6.84 -22.69
C LEU A 18 6.22 7.09 -21.30
N ARG A 19 6.39 6.04 -20.52
CA ARG A 19 7.08 6.12 -19.24
C ARG A 19 8.59 6.28 -19.47
N GLU A 20 9.18 7.36 -18.97
CA GLU A 20 10.64 7.55 -18.94
C GLU A 20 11.23 6.94 -17.65
N SER A 21 10.66 7.32 -16.49
CA SER A 21 11.08 6.78 -15.20
C SER A 21 9.91 6.70 -14.22
N VAL A 22 10.07 5.83 -13.23
CA VAL A 22 9.24 5.77 -12.01
C VAL A 22 10.19 5.53 -10.86
N ASP A 23 10.08 6.32 -9.83
CA ASP A 23 10.86 6.18 -8.61
C ASP A 23 9.92 6.04 -7.41
N PHE A 24 10.05 4.92 -6.70
CA PHE A 24 9.35 4.61 -5.45
C PHE A 24 10.39 4.43 -4.33
N PRO A 25 11.00 5.51 -3.81
CA PRO A 25 12.00 5.39 -2.77
C PRO A 25 11.41 4.76 -1.50
N THR A 26 12.24 4.06 -0.77
CA THR A 26 11.86 3.54 0.55
C THR A 26 11.61 4.70 1.51
N PRO A 27 10.47 4.75 2.21
CA PRO A 27 10.18 5.83 3.14
C PRO A 27 11.15 5.78 4.33
N GLN A 28 11.44 6.94 4.89
CA GLN A 28 12.28 7.04 6.07
C GLN A 28 11.49 6.63 7.32
N SER A 29 12.16 5.95 8.26
CA SER A 29 11.56 5.68 9.56
C SER A 29 11.37 6.97 10.35
N GLN A 30 10.26 7.10 11.06
CA GLN A 30 10.05 8.17 12.02
C GLN A 30 10.87 7.88 13.27
N THR A 31 11.97 8.62 13.46
CA THR A 31 12.82 8.48 14.64
C THR A 31 12.45 9.54 15.67
N ASN A 32 11.93 9.11 16.82
CA ASN A 32 11.74 9.98 17.97
C ASN A 32 12.99 9.91 18.87
N THR A 33 13.65 11.03 19.07
CA THR A 33 14.84 11.12 19.91
C THR A 33 14.68 12.19 20.98
N ILE A 34 15.14 11.88 22.20
CA ILE A 34 15.22 12.86 23.29
C ILE A 34 16.70 13.18 23.54
N VAL A 35 17.06 14.44 23.35
CA VAL A 35 18.37 14.95 23.70
C VAL A 35 18.40 15.30 25.20
N VAL A 36 19.27 14.64 25.94
CA VAL A 36 19.46 14.91 27.37
C VAL A 36 20.74 15.74 27.53
N PRO A 37 20.67 16.96 28.12
CA PRO A 37 21.86 17.76 28.37
C PRO A 37 22.92 17.00 29.17
N GLY A 38 24.17 17.03 28.71
CA GLY A 38 25.28 16.32 29.34
C GLY A 38 25.45 14.85 28.96
N ARG A 39 24.60 14.32 28.07
CA ARG A 39 24.73 12.97 27.51
C ARG A 39 25.23 13.01 26.06
N ASN A 40 26.22 12.18 25.74
CA ASN A 40 26.83 12.17 24.40
C ASN A 40 25.93 11.56 23.29
N ALA A 41 24.92 10.77 23.66
CA ALA A 41 24.01 10.17 22.70
C ALA A 41 22.53 10.43 23.09
N PRO A 42 21.66 10.74 22.13
CA PRO A 42 20.23 10.86 22.39
C PRO A 42 19.61 9.53 22.78
N ILE A 43 18.54 9.59 23.56
CA ILE A 43 17.68 8.42 23.81
C ILE A 43 16.78 8.25 22.57
N ARG A 44 16.78 7.06 21.98
CA ARG A 44 15.93 6.75 20.82
C ARG A 44 14.66 6.05 21.27
N TYR A 45 13.51 6.58 20.84
CA TYR A 45 12.18 6.05 21.12
C TYR A 45 11.48 5.52 19.86
N THR A 46 12.25 5.03 18.89
CA THR A 46 11.73 4.62 17.58
C THR A 46 10.69 3.50 17.69
N GLU A 47 10.83 2.64 18.70
CA GLU A 47 9.96 1.47 18.94
C GLU A 47 9.15 1.58 20.24
N ALA A 48 9.03 2.77 20.81
CA ALA A 48 8.39 2.95 22.12
C ALA A 48 6.89 2.54 22.14
N LEU A 49 6.25 2.45 20.97
CA LEU A 49 4.86 2.02 20.80
C LEU A 49 4.76 0.60 20.20
N GLY A 50 5.84 -0.18 20.22
CA GLY A 50 5.85 -1.57 19.79
C GLY A 50 6.09 -1.80 18.29
N SER A 51 6.01 -0.76 17.45
CA SER A 51 6.28 -0.86 16.01
C SER A 51 7.01 0.37 15.48
N ILE A 52 7.75 0.19 14.39
CA ILE A 52 8.40 1.30 13.68
C ILE A 52 7.35 1.95 12.77
N SER A 53 7.18 3.28 12.90
CA SER A 53 6.38 4.08 11.98
C SER A 53 7.27 4.72 10.90
N TYR A 54 6.68 4.98 9.75
CA TYR A 54 7.39 5.52 8.58
C TYR A 54 6.80 6.86 8.15
N GLN A 55 7.62 7.69 7.52
CA GLN A 55 7.20 8.90 6.85
C GLN A 55 6.32 8.56 5.64
N PRO A 56 5.49 9.48 5.15
CA PRO A 56 4.83 9.32 3.86
C PRO A 56 5.86 8.96 2.77
N ARG A 57 5.45 8.13 1.81
CA ARG A 57 6.27 7.80 0.65
C ARG A 57 6.13 8.88 -0.40
N GLU A 58 7.22 9.56 -0.69
CA GLU A 58 7.28 10.45 -1.84
C GLU A 58 7.64 9.63 -3.09
N PHE A 59 6.94 9.85 -4.20
CA PHE A 59 7.29 9.19 -5.45
C PHE A 59 7.03 10.05 -6.68
N THR A 60 7.73 9.75 -7.76
CA THR A 60 7.67 10.53 -8.99
C THR A 60 7.57 9.61 -10.21
N ILE A 61 6.72 9.99 -11.15
CA ILE A 61 6.52 9.34 -12.43
C ILE A 61 6.83 10.36 -13.53
N LEU A 62 7.82 10.09 -14.36
CA LEU A 62 8.15 10.92 -15.52
C LEU A 62 7.62 10.26 -16.79
N LEU A 63 6.76 10.99 -17.46
CA LEU A 63 6.13 10.61 -18.73
C LEU A 63 6.59 11.50 -19.85
N SER A 64 6.62 10.99 -21.07
CA SER A 64 6.91 11.80 -22.26
C SER A 64 6.02 11.43 -23.43
N MET A 65 5.91 12.35 -24.36
CA MET A 65 5.32 12.15 -25.67
C MET A 65 6.01 13.03 -26.71
N LEU A 66 5.88 12.66 -27.98
CA LEU A 66 6.25 13.51 -29.11
C LEU A 66 4.98 13.95 -29.84
N GLY A 67 4.94 15.21 -30.22
CA GLY A 67 3.80 15.76 -30.94
C GLY A 67 3.76 17.28 -30.97
N SER A 68 2.71 17.84 -31.56
CA SER A 68 2.47 19.27 -31.55
C SER A 68 2.07 19.77 -30.15
N ARG A 69 2.26 21.06 -29.91
CA ARG A 69 1.82 21.72 -28.66
C ARG A 69 0.34 21.45 -28.35
N THR A 70 -0.52 21.54 -29.35
CA THR A 70 -1.96 21.32 -29.19
C THR A 70 -2.27 19.89 -28.76
N GLN A 71 -1.58 18.91 -29.36
CA GLN A 71 -1.72 17.48 -28.97
C GLN A 71 -1.25 17.27 -27.52
N PHE A 72 -0.11 17.86 -27.16
CA PHE A 72 0.41 17.80 -25.81
C PHE A 72 -0.58 18.39 -24.80
N ASP A 73 -1.05 19.61 -25.01
CA ASP A 73 -1.99 20.29 -24.10
C ASP A 73 -3.29 19.47 -23.92
N SER A 74 -3.79 18.87 -25.00
CA SER A 74 -4.97 17.97 -24.93
C SER A 74 -4.69 16.72 -24.08
N LYS A 75 -3.52 16.11 -24.25
CA LYS A 75 -3.13 14.90 -23.50
C LYS A 75 -2.84 15.21 -22.03
N VAL A 76 -2.24 16.35 -21.73
CA VAL A 76 -2.05 16.82 -20.37
C VAL A 76 -3.40 17.04 -19.70
N ALA A 77 -4.32 17.75 -20.35
CA ALA A 77 -5.65 17.98 -19.81
C ALA A 77 -6.41 16.69 -19.50
N GLU A 78 -6.24 15.65 -20.35
CA GLU A 78 -6.84 14.34 -20.12
C GLU A 78 -6.34 13.70 -18.83
N VAL A 79 -5.04 13.73 -18.56
CA VAL A 79 -4.42 13.14 -17.36
C VAL A 79 -4.74 13.98 -16.11
N VAL A 80 -4.56 15.31 -16.20
CA VAL A 80 -4.78 16.24 -15.09
C VAL A 80 -6.22 16.17 -14.60
N ASN A 81 -7.20 16.25 -15.52
CA ASN A 81 -8.61 16.22 -15.14
C ASN A 81 -9.04 14.88 -14.50
N ARG A 82 -8.33 13.79 -14.79
CA ARG A 82 -8.64 12.47 -14.24
C ARG A 82 -7.97 12.22 -12.88
N PHE A 83 -6.73 12.67 -12.70
CA PHE A 83 -5.88 12.18 -11.61
C PHE A 83 -5.31 13.28 -10.71
N ALA A 84 -5.07 14.51 -11.19
CA ALA A 84 -4.46 15.54 -10.37
C ALA A 84 -5.35 15.96 -9.18
N GLY A 85 -4.74 16.10 -8.02
CA GLY A 85 -5.40 16.41 -6.76
C GLY A 85 -6.28 15.28 -6.21
N ARG A 86 -6.14 14.06 -6.71
CA ARG A 86 -6.94 12.90 -6.28
C ARG A 86 -6.07 11.81 -5.73
N LEU A 87 -6.61 11.09 -4.76
CA LEU A 87 -6.02 9.85 -4.27
C LEU A 87 -6.05 8.79 -5.38
N CYS A 88 -4.87 8.33 -5.76
CA CYS A 88 -4.67 7.43 -6.88
C CYS A 88 -3.90 6.17 -6.46
N LYS A 89 -4.30 5.04 -7.05
CA LYS A 89 -3.57 3.79 -7.03
C LYS A 89 -2.63 3.73 -8.22
N VAL A 90 -1.34 3.57 -7.98
CA VAL A 90 -0.30 3.55 -9.01
C VAL A 90 0.38 2.20 -9.07
N ILE A 91 0.36 1.55 -10.24
CA ILE A 91 1.01 0.28 -10.51
C ILE A 91 2.07 0.48 -11.59
N CYS A 92 3.32 0.12 -11.29
CA CYS A 92 4.40 0.10 -12.29
C CYS A 92 4.49 -1.28 -12.95
N SER A 93 4.70 -1.31 -14.27
CA SER A 93 4.88 -2.57 -15.01
C SER A 93 6.09 -3.40 -14.55
N ASP A 94 7.08 -2.76 -13.91
CA ASP A 94 8.29 -3.44 -13.41
C ASP A 94 8.01 -4.21 -12.11
N THR A 95 7.02 -3.76 -11.33
CA THR A 95 6.58 -4.37 -10.07
C THR A 95 5.06 -4.57 -10.07
N PRO A 96 4.50 -5.36 -11.00
CA PRO A 96 3.05 -5.43 -11.23
C PRO A 96 2.26 -6.08 -10.09
N GLN A 97 2.96 -6.67 -9.12
CA GLN A 97 2.37 -7.34 -7.95
C GLN A 97 2.03 -6.38 -6.82
N VAL A 98 2.56 -5.14 -6.84
CA VAL A 98 2.32 -4.13 -5.80
C VAL A 98 1.87 -2.81 -6.40
N TYR A 99 1.26 -1.96 -5.57
CA TYR A 99 0.86 -0.61 -5.94
C TYR A 99 1.13 0.38 -4.81
N ALA A 100 1.39 1.63 -5.18
CA ALA A 100 1.41 2.77 -4.28
C ALA A 100 0.04 3.47 -4.26
N ILE A 101 -0.29 4.13 -3.16
CA ILE A 101 -1.45 5.03 -3.02
C ILE A 101 -0.94 6.40 -2.59
N GLY A 102 -1.48 7.44 -3.18
CA GLY A 102 -1.22 8.82 -2.78
C GLY A 102 -1.89 9.83 -3.70
N THR A 103 -1.87 11.09 -3.30
CA THR A 103 -2.44 12.19 -4.08
C THR A 103 -1.45 12.63 -5.14
N LEU A 104 -1.87 12.64 -6.41
CA LEU A 104 -1.00 12.99 -7.52
C LEU A 104 -1.09 14.48 -7.85
N GLU A 105 0.06 15.11 -8.01
CA GLU A 105 0.22 16.41 -8.62
C GLU A 105 0.82 16.27 -10.01
N ALA A 106 0.58 17.25 -10.90
CA ALA A 106 0.98 17.16 -12.29
C ALA A 106 1.69 18.44 -12.73
N GLU A 107 2.91 18.29 -13.24
CA GLU A 107 3.73 19.38 -13.76
C GLU A 107 4.07 19.10 -15.24
N PRO A 108 3.43 19.83 -16.20
CA PRO A 108 3.71 19.67 -17.62
C PRO A 108 4.87 20.57 -18.08
N ALA A 109 5.71 20.05 -18.97
CA ALA A 109 6.76 20.79 -19.66
C ALA A 109 6.76 20.44 -21.16
N TYR A 110 6.92 21.43 -22.03
CA TYR A 110 6.96 21.22 -23.48
C TYR A 110 8.09 22.00 -24.14
N ASP A 111 8.90 21.28 -24.91
CA ASP A 111 9.97 21.86 -25.72
C ASP A 111 9.50 22.07 -27.16
N PRO A 112 9.31 23.32 -27.61
CA PRO A 112 8.85 23.61 -28.96
C PRO A 112 9.89 23.31 -30.05
N LEU A 113 11.18 23.22 -29.69
CA LEU A 113 12.25 22.95 -30.67
C LEU A 113 12.28 21.47 -31.08
N THR A 114 12.06 20.58 -30.12
CA THR A 114 12.09 19.14 -30.36
C THR A 114 10.71 18.51 -30.53
N GLY A 115 9.64 19.24 -30.17
CA GLY A 115 8.28 18.70 -30.10
C GLY A 115 8.12 17.68 -29.00
N LYS A 116 9.03 17.64 -27.99
CA LYS A 116 8.97 16.74 -26.84
C LYS A 116 8.14 17.38 -25.73
N GLY A 117 7.07 16.70 -25.35
CA GLY A 117 6.30 17.00 -24.15
C GLY A 117 6.69 16.05 -23.02
N GLN A 118 6.78 16.58 -21.81
CA GLN A 118 7.01 15.82 -20.58
C GLN A 118 5.89 16.14 -19.59
N LEU A 119 5.49 15.14 -18.81
CA LEU A 119 4.55 15.28 -17.71
C LEU A 119 5.13 14.57 -16.50
N THR A 120 5.46 15.36 -15.47
CA THR A 120 5.85 14.83 -14.17
C THR A 120 4.61 14.68 -13.31
N LEU A 121 4.38 13.47 -12.80
CA LEU A 121 3.38 13.23 -11.77
C LEU A 121 4.14 12.95 -10.47
N SER A 122 3.91 13.75 -9.45
CA SER A 122 4.53 13.64 -8.14
C SER A 122 3.49 13.35 -7.06
N CYS A 123 3.93 12.70 -6.01
CA CYS A 123 3.16 12.44 -4.81
C CYS A 123 4.05 12.68 -3.59
N GLU A 124 3.60 13.49 -2.64
CA GLU A 124 4.31 13.81 -1.40
C GLU A 124 3.65 13.19 -0.17
N ASP A 125 2.41 12.73 -0.30
CA ASP A 125 1.56 12.21 0.77
C ASP A 125 1.25 10.70 0.65
N GLY A 126 2.06 9.97 -0.12
CA GLY A 126 1.81 8.56 -0.37
C GLY A 126 1.88 7.70 0.88
N ASP A 127 1.07 6.64 0.91
CA ASP A 127 1.14 5.65 1.98
C ASP A 127 2.56 5.06 2.05
N SER A 128 3.06 4.85 3.25
CA SER A 128 4.43 4.38 3.48
C SER A 128 4.69 3.00 2.87
N TYR A 129 3.66 2.16 2.82
CA TYR A 129 3.75 0.81 2.28
C TYR A 129 3.30 0.72 0.81
N LEU A 130 3.90 -0.20 0.08
CA LEU A 130 3.41 -0.69 -1.20
C LEU A 130 2.50 -1.88 -0.93
N TYR A 131 1.25 -1.80 -1.35
CA TYR A 131 0.24 -2.84 -1.13
C TYR A 131 0.29 -3.90 -2.22
N HIS A 132 0.08 -5.15 -1.87
CA HIS A 132 -0.11 -6.22 -2.85
C HIS A 132 -1.39 -5.96 -3.67
N VAL A 133 -1.29 -6.12 -4.98
CA VAL A 133 -2.46 -5.98 -5.87
C VAL A 133 -3.50 -7.06 -5.56
N LYS A 134 -3.02 -8.27 -5.27
CA LYS A 134 -3.86 -9.40 -4.92
C LYS A 134 -4.11 -9.41 -3.40
N GLU A 135 -5.38 -9.53 -3.02
CA GLU A 135 -5.78 -9.75 -1.64
C GLU A 135 -5.49 -11.19 -1.23
N THR A 136 -5.00 -11.39 -0.01
CA THR A 136 -4.81 -12.72 0.57
C THR A 136 -6.12 -13.17 1.22
N VAL A 137 -6.59 -14.34 0.79
CA VAL A 137 -7.83 -14.94 1.30
C VAL A 137 -7.52 -16.35 1.78
N VAL A 138 -7.75 -16.59 3.07
CA VAL A 138 -7.55 -17.91 3.70
C VAL A 138 -8.89 -18.37 4.28
N THR A 139 -9.32 -19.57 3.90
CA THR A 139 -10.60 -20.14 4.35
C THR A 139 -10.35 -21.40 5.17
N LYS A 140 -11.02 -21.50 6.30
CA LYS A 140 -11.05 -22.66 7.20
C LYS A 140 -12.46 -23.18 7.35
N SER A 141 -12.67 -24.46 7.07
CA SER A 141 -13.93 -25.14 7.35
C SER A 141 -13.83 -25.85 8.69
N GLY A 142 -14.80 -25.64 9.56
CA GLY A 142 -14.86 -26.23 10.88
C GLY A 142 -13.73 -25.80 11.82
N SER A 143 -13.55 -26.55 12.88
CA SER A 143 -12.59 -26.25 13.94
C SER A 143 -11.16 -26.69 13.58
N GLY A 144 -10.15 -25.99 14.13
CA GLY A 144 -8.73 -26.33 14.01
C GLY A 144 -7.84 -25.11 13.93
N THR A 145 -6.54 -25.34 13.79
CA THR A 145 -5.56 -24.27 13.63
C THR A 145 -5.53 -23.77 12.18
N VAL A 146 -5.36 -22.47 12.00
CA VAL A 146 -5.10 -21.81 10.72
C VAL A 146 -3.84 -20.95 10.84
N THR A 147 -3.01 -20.94 9.81
CA THR A 147 -1.83 -20.08 9.71
C THR A 147 -2.09 -19.01 8.67
N LEU A 148 -1.99 -17.74 9.08
CA LEU A 148 -2.08 -16.58 8.22
C LEU A 148 -0.67 -16.05 8.00
N SER A 149 -0.20 -16.10 6.76
CA SER A 149 1.10 -15.55 6.38
C SER A 149 0.93 -14.08 6.02
N ASN A 150 1.82 -13.21 6.51
CA ASN A 150 1.85 -11.78 6.20
C ASN A 150 3.27 -11.38 5.79
N ASP A 151 3.39 -10.56 4.73
CA ASP A 151 4.70 -10.14 4.20
C ASP A 151 5.44 -9.26 5.23
N TYR A 152 5.06 -8.00 5.37
CA TYR A 152 5.78 -7.08 6.25
C TYR A 152 4.87 -6.13 7.03
N MET A 153 3.95 -5.46 6.35
CA MET A 153 3.08 -4.44 6.95
C MET A 153 2.13 -5.07 7.98
N PRO A 154 2.11 -4.61 9.24
CA PRO A 154 1.09 -5.04 10.20
C PRO A 154 -0.31 -4.79 9.61
N VAL A 155 -1.18 -5.80 9.69
CA VAL A 155 -2.52 -5.72 9.09
C VAL A 155 -3.56 -6.44 9.93
N VAL A 156 -4.74 -5.83 10.09
CA VAL A 156 -5.89 -6.45 10.73
C VAL A 156 -6.75 -7.14 9.64
N PRO A 157 -6.97 -8.46 9.72
CA PRO A 157 -7.79 -9.15 8.74
C PRO A 157 -9.29 -8.91 8.98
N VAL A 158 -10.03 -8.82 7.89
CA VAL A 158 -11.48 -8.95 7.90
C VAL A 158 -11.82 -10.44 8.03
N VAL A 159 -12.65 -10.79 9.01
CA VAL A 159 -13.07 -12.17 9.30
C VAL A 159 -14.54 -12.33 8.94
N GLU A 160 -14.82 -13.20 7.98
CA GLU A 160 -16.19 -13.58 7.60
C GLU A 160 -16.51 -14.97 8.17
N THR A 161 -17.63 -15.11 8.87
CA THR A 161 -18.08 -16.36 9.48
C THR A 161 -19.47 -16.74 9.02
N THR A 162 -19.72 -18.03 8.77
CA THR A 162 -21.03 -18.52 8.34
C THR A 162 -21.85 -19.13 9.49
N GLY A 163 -21.29 -19.23 10.68
CA GLY A 163 -21.93 -19.78 11.87
C GLY A 163 -21.27 -19.27 13.14
N GLU A 164 -21.68 -19.78 14.29
CA GLU A 164 -21.01 -19.44 15.53
C GLU A 164 -19.54 -19.86 15.49
N THR A 165 -18.67 -18.92 15.82
CA THR A 165 -17.22 -19.10 15.69
C THR A 165 -16.51 -18.47 16.89
N THR A 166 -15.62 -19.23 17.49
CA THR A 166 -14.69 -18.74 18.49
C THR A 166 -13.29 -18.71 17.90
N LEU A 167 -12.66 -17.57 17.98
CA LEU A 167 -11.29 -17.30 17.54
C LEU A 167 -10.39 -17.14 18.75
N ALA A 168 -9.23 -17.79 18.74
CA ALA A 168 -8.19 -17.59 19.74
C ALA A 168 -6.84 -17.37 19.04
N TRP A 169 -6.11 -16.34 19.46
CA TRP A 169 -4.81 -15.97 18.89
C TRP A 169 -3.91 -15.35 19.97
N ARG A 170 -2.64 -15.18 19.65
CA ARG A 170 -1.67 -14.54 20.53
C ARG A 170 -0.98 -13.38 19.80
N VAL A 171 -0.75 -12.30 20.52
CA VAL A 171 0.09 -11.18 20.08
C VAL A 171 1.15 -10.97 21.18
N GLY A 172 2.38 -11.32 20.89
CA GLY A 172 3.44 -11.35 21.89
C GLY A 172 3.12 -12.40 23.00
N GLU A 173 3.01 -11.93 24.25
CA GLU A 173 2.66 -12.77 25.40
C GLU A 173 1.16 -12.79 25.72
N GLU A 174 0.37 -11.92 25.11
CA GLU A 174 -1.05 -11.78 25.35
C GLU A 174 -1.87 -12.77 24.52
N GLU A 175 -2.84 -13.42 25.15
CA GLU A 175 -3.77 -14.34 24.51
C GLU A 175 -5.16 -13.70 24.42
N PHE A 176 -5.70 -13.67 23.21
CA PHE A 176 -7.03 -13.12 22.92
C PHE A 176 -7.99 -14.25 22.55
N ARG A 177 -9.25 -14.10 22.96
CA ARG A 177 -10.32 -14.99 22.58
C ARG A 177 -11.61 -14.20 22.34
N LYS A 178 -12.24 -14.40 21.18
CA LYS A 178 -13.50 -13.77 20.80
C LYS A 178 -14.47 -14.83 20.25
N SER A 179 -15.73 -14.73 20.66
CA SER A 179 -16.81 -15.55 20.12
C SER A 179 -17.78 -14.65 19.38
N VAL A 180 -18.14 -15.04 18.16
CA VAL A 180 -18.97 -14.25 17.23
C VAL A 180 -19.98 -15.14 16.53
N SER A 181 -21.11 -14.57 16.15
CA SER A 181 -22.09 -15.20 15.30
C SER A 181 -21.70 -15.09 13.81
N ALA A 182 -22.53 -15.64 12.93
CA ALA A 182 -22.37 -15.44 11.49
C ALA A 182 -22.36 -13.95 11.14
N GLY A 183 -21.41 -13.52 10.31
CA GLY A 183 -21.24 -12.13 9.93
C GLY A 183 -19.81 -11.78 9.50
N THR A 184 -19.56 -10.47 9.40
CA THR A 184 -18.25 -9.90 9.05
C THR A 184 -17.73 -9.10 10.24
N TRP A 185 -16.50 -9.35 10.63
CA TRP A 185 -15.89 -8.84 11.85
C TRP A 185 -14.48 -8.33 11.59
N GLU A 186 -14.09 -7.31 12.31
CA GLU A 186 -12.71 -6.83 12.41
C GLU A 186 -12.33 -6.72 13.89
N PHE A 187 -11.18 -7.26 14.25
CA PHE A 187 -10.67 -7.20 15.62
C PHE A 187 -9.35 -6.45 15.61
N PRO A 188 -9.32 -5.20 16.10
CA PRO A 188 -8.07 -4.41 16.12
C PRO A 188 -6.92 -5.12 16.84
N GLU A 189 -7.25 -5.99 17.82
CA GLU A 189 -6.27 -6.76 18.58
C GLU A 189 -5.71 -7.96 17.77
N MET A 190 -6.31 -8.30 16.61
CA MET A 190 -5.83 -9.35 15.69
C MET A 190 -4.92 -8.76 14.63
N GLU A 191 -3.92 -8.01 15.04
CA GLU A 191 -2.93 -7.46 14.12
C GLU A 191 -1.92 -8.55 13.72
N LEU A 192 -1.94 -8.94 12.44
CA LEU A 192 -0.98 -9.89 11.88
C LEU A 192 0.39 -9.23 11.78
N GLN A 193 1.38 -9.86 12.37
CA GLN A 193 2.77 -9.45 12.29
C GLN A 193 3.44 -10.08 11.06
N ALA A 194 4.62 -9.58 10.67
CA ALA A 194 5.41 -10.16 9.59
C ALA A 194 5.70 -11.65 9.86
N GLY A 195 5.51 -12.49 8.84
CA GLY A 195 5.72 -13.94 8.92
C GLY A 195 4.42 -14.72 9.16
N GLU A 196 4.53 -15.81 9.90
CA GLU A 196 3.42 -16.74 10.16
C GLU A 196 2.69 -16.40 11.47
N ASN A 197 1.38 -16.16 11.36
CA ASN A 197 0.50 -15.89 12.48
C ASN A 197 -0.45 -17.08 12.66
N GLN A 198 -0.39 -17.75 13.81
CA GLN A 198 -1.21 -18.91 14.11
C GLN A 198 -2.45 -18.52 14.92
N LEU A 199 -3.61 -19.00 14.46
CA LEU A 199 -4.89 -18.80 15.11
C LEU A 199 -5.57 -20.15 15.32
N THR A 200 -6.33 -20.29 16.40
CA THR A 200 -7.23 -21.42 16.61
C THR A 200 -8.66 -20.99 16.33
N VAL A 201 -9.31 -21.70 15.43
CA VAL A 201 -10.73 -21.51 15.08
C VAL A 201 -11.52 -22.65 15.67
N THR A 202 -12.60 -22.35 16.36
CA THR A 202 -13.63 -23.32 16.78
C THR A 202 -14.94 -22.85 16.14
N ALA A 203 -15.40 -23.56 15.13
CA ALA A 203 -16.55 -23.15 14.33
C ALA A 203 -17.37 -24.35 13.86
N ASP A 204 -18.69 -24.15 13.75
CA ASP A 204 -19.61 -25.13 13.13
C ASP A 204 -19.72 -24.89 11.61
N GLY A 205 -19.20 -23.78 11.12
CA GLY A 205 -19.28 -23.35 9.73
C GLY A 205 -17.90 -23.07 9.11
N MET A 206 -17.92 -22.16 8.14
CA MET A 206 -16.74 -21.70 7.41
C MET A 206 -16.30 -20.34 7.95
N THR A 207 -14.99 -20.17 8.15
CA THR A 207 -14.36 -18.91 8.53
C THR A 207 -13.40 -18.50 7.43
N THR A 208 -13.54 -17.29 6.92
CA THR A 208 -12.68 -16.73 5.87
C THR A 208 -11.99 -15.48 6.40
N PHE A 209 -10.69 -15.44 6.24
CA PHE A 209 -9.84 -14.30 6.58
C PHE A 209 -9.43 -13.60 5.28
N ARG A 210 -9.65 -12.29 5.20
CA ARG A 210 -9.28 -11.45 4.06
C ARG A 210 -8.40 -10.31 4.54
N TYR A 211 -7.25 -10.14 3.91
CA TYR A 211 -6.36 -9.03 4.23
C TYR A 211 -5.47 -8.70 3.05
N ARG A 212 -4.92 -7.49 3.07
CA ARG A 212 -4.03 -7.02 2.02
C ARG A 212 -2.65 -6.78 2.60
N GLU A 213 -1.73 -7.59 2.18
CA GLU A 213 -0.34 -7.49 2.56
C GLU A 213 0.32 -6.25 1.96
N GLY A 214 1.37 -5.76 2.61
CA GLY A 214 2.17 -4.65 2.14
C GLY A 214 3.63 -4.79 2.53
N ARG A 215 4.47 -4.07 1.79
CA ARG A 215 5.92 -4.01 2.03
C ARG A 215 6.47 -2.60 1.84
N LEU A 216 7.67 -2.35 2.36
CA LEU A 216 8.40 -1.10 2.15
C LEU A 216 9.03 -1.02 0.76
#